data_84a52485c4835a54f3908edbb71fcc83
#
_entry.id   84a52485c4835a54f3908edbb71fcc83
#
_cell.length_a   1.000
_cell.length_b   1.000
_cell.length_c   1.000
_cell.angle_alpha   90.00
_cell.angle_beta   90.00
_cell.angle_gamma   90.00
#
_symmetry.space_group_name_H-M   'P 1'
#
loop_
_entity.id
_entity.type
_entity.pdbx_description
1 polymer ?
#
loop_
_entity_poly.entity_id
_entity_poly.type
_entity_poly.pdbx_seq_one_letter_code
_entity_poly.pdbx_strand_id
1 'polypeptide(L)'
;MQENKNAVARWFREFWGNPWNPRIVNELATSDIFVHYPMHEPKKGRAAVLKFMTEFRDAFPDLNFRGVGELIAEGDFVVGRWEGGGTHMGQAFSDFRIGSISAASGRKMKFAGTTVLRLENGRIAEELGQEDALSAMLQLGLIRLPELEMVQERPGGPLPPGWNNMSRPPETRR
;
A
#
# COMPACT_ATOMS: atom_id res chain seq x y z
N MET A 1 -1.51 -16.08 17.73
CA MET A 1 -0.54 -15.39 16.86
C MET A 1 -0.35 -16.06 15.49
N GLN A 2 -0.05 -17.36 15.44
CA GLN A 2 0.14 -18.04 14.14
C GLN A 2 -1.13 -18.07 13.29
N GLU A 3 -2.29 -18.26 13.88
CA GLU A 3 -3.59 -18.21 13.20
C GLU A 3 -3.86 -16.83 12.59
N ASN A 4 -3.54 -15.75 13.32
CA ASN A 4 -3.67 -14.39 12.81
C ASN A 4 -2.75 -14.14 11.60
N LYS A 5 -1.49 -14.62 11.65
CA LYS A 5 -0.60 -14.56 10.47
C LYS A 5 -1.16 -15.33 9.28
N ASN A 6 -1.74 -16.53 9.52
CA ASN A 6 -2.33 -17.33 8.45
C ASN A 6 -3.54 -16.63 7.81
N ALA A 7 -4.41 -16.01 8.63
CA ALA A 7 -5.54 -15.23 8.15
C ALA A 7 -5.09 -14.04 7.29
N VAL A 8 -4.09 -13.28 7.76
CA VAL A 8 -3.53 -12.14 7.03
C VAL A 8 -2.81 -12.58 5.76
N ALA A 9 -2.02 -13.65 5.78
CA ALA A 9 -1.37 -14.19 4.59
C ALA A 9 -2.41 -14.62 3.53
N ARG A 10 -3.51 -15.23 3.96
CA ARG A 10 -4.62 -15.59 3.08
C ARG A 10 -5.33 -14.36 2.53
N TRP A 11 -5.54 -13.31 3.36
CA TRP A 11 -6.11 -12.04 2.94
C TRP A 11 -5.27 -11.38 1.86
N PHE A 12 -3.96 -11.23 2.07
CA PHE A 12 -3.07 -10.67 1.04
C PHE A 12 -3.13 -11.46 -0.27
N ARG A 13 -3.13 -12.78 -0.20
CA ARG A 13 -3.16 -13.62 -1.40
C ARG A 13 -4.48 -13.54 -2.16
N GLU A 14 -5.62 -13.47 -1.46
CA GLU A 14 -6.93 -13.64 -2.07
C GLU A 14 -7.72 -12.34 -2.26
N PHE A 15 -7.45 -11.31 -1.43
CA PHE A 15 -8.06 -9.99 -1.57
C PHE A 15 -7.22 -9.07 -2.44
N TRP A 16 -5.94 -8.92 -2.12
CA TRP A 16 -5.01 -8.04 -2.82
C TRP A 16 -4.29 -8.72 -4.00
N GLY A 17 -4.15 -10.04 -3.96
CA GLY A 17 -3.46 -10.84 -4.98
C GLY A 17 -4.31 -11.12 -6.23
N ASN A 18 -3.70 -11.82 -7.18
CA ASN A 18 -4.35 -12.28 -8.41
C ASN A 18 -4.11 -13.78 -8.57
N PRO A 19 -5.15 -14.62 -8.74
CA PRO A 19 -6.57 -14.26 -8.92
C PRO A 19 -7.24 -13.74 -7.64
N TRP A 20 -8.17 -12.80 -7.81
CA TRP A 20 -8.97 -12.26 -6.74
C TRP A 20 -10.12 -13.18 -6.33
N ASN A 21 -10.33 -13.33 -5.03
CA ASN A 21 -11.47 -14.05 -4.47
C ASN A 21 -12.39 -13.09 -3.67
N PRO A 22 -13.50 -12.59 -4.23
CA PRO A 22 -14.38 -11.66 -3.52
C PRO A 22 -15.05 -12.27 -2.27
N ARG A 23 -15.14 -13.60 -2.16
CA ARG A 23 -15.73 -14.27 -0.99
C ARG A 23 -14.87 -14.12 0.26
N ILE A 24 -13.58 -13.84 0.09
CA ILE A 24 -12.65 -13.68 1.20
C ILE A 24 -13.08 -12.61 2.20
N VAL A 25 -13.73 -11.54 1.72
CA VAL A 25 -14.22 -10.45 2.58
C VAL A 25 -15.27 -10.97 3.58
N ASN A 26 -16.18 -11.83 3.13
CA ASN A 26 -17.18 -12.42 4.03
C ASN A 26 -16.58 -13.47 4.97
N GLU A 27 -15.53 -14.15 4.54
CA GLU A 27 -14.87 -15.21 5.30
C GLU A 27 -13.94 -14.66 6.38
N LEU A 28 -13.12 -13.66 6.06
CA LEU A 28 -12.04 -13.19 6.92
C LEU A 28 -12.22 -11.79 7.51
N ALA A 29 -13.18 -10.99 7.03
CA ALA A 29 -13.39 -9.67 7.62
C ALA A 29 -14.54 -9.67 8.66
N THR A 30 -14.48 -8.74 9.63
CA THR A 30 -15.65 -8.42 10.46
C THR A 30 -16.72 -7.71 9.65
N SER A 31 -17.95 -7.64 10.13
CA SER A 31 -19.05 -6.95 9.40
C SER A 31 -18.78 -5.46 9.19
N ASP A 32 -18.07 -4.85 10.11
CA ASP A 32 -17.76 -3.43 10.20
C ASP A 32 -16.30 -3.10 9.90
N ILE A 33 -15.58 -4.02 9.25
CA ILE A 33 -14.18 -3.82 8.84
C ILE A 33 -13.90 -2.39 8.38
N PHE A 34 -12.78 -1.84 8.82
CA PHE A 34 -12.29 -0.54 8.39
C PHE A 34 -10.98 -0.69 7.60
N VAL A 35 -10.97 -0.18 6.37
CA VAL A 35 -9.79 -0.20 5.48
C VAL A 35 -9.41 1.22 5.11
N HIS A 36 -8.16 1.59 5.33
CA HIS A 36 -7.63 2.90 4.98
C HIS A 36 -6.21 2.82 4.42
N TYR A 37 -6.06 3.34 3.22
CA TYR A 37 -4.81 3.63 2.54
C TYR A 37 -4.81 5.09 2.11
N PRO A 38 -3.71 5.86 2.28
CA PRO A 38 -3.68 7.31 2.02
C PRO A 38 -4.09 7.74 0.61
N MET A 39 -3.89 6.88 -0.40
CA MET A 39 -4.31 7.16 -1.77
C MET A 39 -5.83 7.21 -1.96
N HIS A 40 -6.59 6.55 -1.10
CA HIS A 40 -8.01 6.30 -1.24
C HIS A 40 -8.82 6.88 -0.09
N GLU A 41 -10.11 7.08 -0.31
CA GLU A 41 -11.02 7.38 0.78
C GLU A 41 -11.20 6.14 1.69
N PRO A 42 -11.30 6.31 3.02
CA PRO A 42 -11.51 5.19 3.93
C PRO A 42 -12.78 4.40 3.59
N LYS A 43 -12.75 3.09 3.78
CA LYS A 43 -13.89 2.19 3.55
C LYS A 43 -14.31 1.54 4.86
N LYS A 44 -15.60 1.59 5.18
CA LYS A 44 -16.18 0.95 6.37
C LYS A 44 -17.25 -0.04 5.99
N GLY A 45 -17.11 -1.26 6.53
CA GLY A 45 -18.01 -2.38 6.30
C GLY A 45 -17.72 -3.15 5.02
N ARG A 46 -18.09 -4.44 5.03
CA ARG A 46 -17.80 -5.39 3.93
C ARG A 46 -18.28 -4.91 2.57
N ALA A 47 -19.48 -4.32 2.53
CA ALA A 47 -20.08 -3.87 1.27
C ALA A 47 -19.24 -2.75 0.61
N ALA A 48 -18.77 -1.78 1.40
CA ALA A 48 -17.93 -0.69 0.90
C ALA A 48 -16.54 -1.20 0.45
N VAL A 49 -15.96 -2.15 1.19
CA VAL A 49 -14.68 -2.77 0.86
C VAL A 49 -14.78 -3.60 -0.43
N LEU A 50 -15.85 -4.38 -0.58
CA LEU A 50 -16.12 -5.14 -1.82
C LEU A 50 -16.33 -4.22 -3.02
N LYS A 51 -17.14 -3.17 -2.86
CA LYS A 51 -17.38 -2.19 -3.92
C LYS A 51 -16.07 -1.54 -4.37
N PHE A 52 -15.28 -1.04 -3.43
CA PHE A 52 -13.97 -0.44 -3.72
C PHE A 52 -13.07 -1.40 -4.50
N MET A 53 -12.91 -2.64 -4.05
CA MET A 53 -12.02 -3.60 -4.72
C MET A 53 -12.54 -3.99 -6.10
N THR A 54 -13.86 -4.10 -6.28
CA THR A 54 -14.46 -4.36 -7.60
C THR A 54 -14.13 -3.23 -8.57
N GLU A 55 -14.39 -1.97 -8.19
CA GLU A 55 -14.11 -0.81 -9.02
C GLU A 55 -12.62 -0.64 -9.32
N PHE A 56 -11.76 -0.94 -8.35
CA PHE A 56 -10.31 -0.87 -8.52
C PHE A 56 -9.83 -1.92 -9.53
N ARG A 57 -10.38 -3.14 -9.49
CA ARG A 57 -10.04 -4.20 -10.46
C ARG A 57 -10.68 -4.01 -11.83
N ASP A 58 -11.85 -3.38 -11.89
CA ASP A 58 -12.44 -2.98 -13.17
C ASP A 58 -11.59 -1.92 -13.88
N ALA A 59 -10.90 -1.07 -13.12
CA ALA A 59 -9.94 -0.10 -13.66
C ALA A 59 -8.58 -0.72 -13.97
N PHE A 60 -8.10 -1.62 -13.10
CA PHE A 60 -6.79 -2.29 -13.19
C PHE A 60 -6.98 -3.82 -13.21
N PRO A 61 -7.30 -4.43 -14.37
CA PRO A 61 -7.63 -5.85 -14.45
C PRO A 61 -6.51 -6.81 -14.03
N ASP A 62 -5.27 -6.37 -14.13
CA ASP A 62 -4.06 -7.11 -13.74
C ASP A 62 -3.57 -6.77 -12.32
N LEU A 63 -4.41 -6.08 -11.51
CA LEU A 63 -4.06 -5.66 -10.15
C LEU A 63 -3.56 -6.84 -9.32
N ASN A 64 -2.36 -6.71 -8.76
CA ASN A 64 -1.74 -7.75 -7.97
C ASN A 64 -0.75 -7.14 -6.97
N PHE A 65 -1.05 -7.27 -5.69
CA PHE A 65 -0.14 -6.96 -4.60
C PHE A 65 0.20 -8.23 -3.84
N ARG A 66 1.46 -8.41 -3.52
CA ARG A 66 1.97 -9.59 -2.82
C ARG A 66 2.73 -9.20 -1.56
N GLY A 67 2.63 -10.01 -0.53
CA GLY A 67 3.45 -9.87 0.66
C GLY A 67 4.94 -10.07 0.37
N VAL A 68 5.79 -9.33 1.06
CA VAL A 68 7.25 -9.40 0.97
C VAL A 68 7.83 -9.63 2.36
N GLY A 69 8.59 -10.73 2.50
CA GLY A 69 9.16 -11.13 3.78
C GLY A 69 8.13 -11.78 4.71
N GLU A 70 8.49 -11.88 5.97
CA GLU A 70 7.67 -12.53 6.99
C GLU A 70 6.70 -11.53 7.63
N LEU A 71 5.52 -12.03 8.02
CA LEU A 71 4.58 -11.26 8.83
C LEU A 71 5.07 -11.19 10.28
N ILE A 72 4.95 -10.01 10.87
CA ILE A 72 5.22 -9.77 12.29
C ILE A 72 3.87 -9.73 13.03
N ALA A 73 3.74 -10.43 14.14
CA ALA A 73 2.49 -10.45 14.90
C ALA A 73 2.75 -10.29 16.40
N GLU A 74 1.96 -9.43 17.04
CA GLU A 74 1.91 -9.24 18.47
C GLU A 74 0.44 -9.04 18.89
N GLY A 75 -0.03 -9.88 19.83
CA GLY A 75 -1.42 -9.87 20.26
C GLY A 75 -2.38 -10.05 19.06
N ASP A 76 -3.28 -9.10 18.90
CA ASP A 76 -4.27 -9.08 17.83
C ASP A 76 -3.79 -8.35 16.58
N PHE A 77 -2.56 -7.85 16.58
CA PHE A 77 -1.99 -7.10 15.45
C PHE A 77 -1.07 -7.98 14.61
N VAL A 78 -1.15 -7.76 13.30
CA VAL A 78 -0.23 -8.34 12.31
C VAL A 78 0.25 -7.24 11.39
N VAL A 79 1.54 -7.19 11.15
CA VAL A 79 2.18 -6.24 10.24
C VAL A 79 2.80 -6.99 9.07
N GLY A 80 2.56 -6.51 7.87
CA GLY A 80 3.12 -7.06 6.65
C GLY A 80 3.62 -6.00 5.69
N ARG A 81 4.76 -6.24 5.07
CA ARG A 81 5.23 -5.46 3.91
C ARG A 81 4.70 -6.09 2.63
N TRP A 82 4.47 -5.26 1.64
CA TRP A 82 3.97 -5.70 0.34
C TRP A 82 4.52 -4.84 -0.80
N GLU A 83 4.43 -5.36 -1.99
CA GLU A 83 4.71 -4.66 -3.24
C GLU A 83 3.72 -5.12 -4.31
N GLY A 84 3.49 -4.30 -5.30
CA GLY A 84 2.63 -4.65 -6.42
C GLY A 84 2.19 -3.45 -7.23
N GLY A 85 1.10 -3.64 -7.95
CA GLY A 85 0.51 -2.60 -8.80
C GLY A 85 -0.40 -3.19 -9.86
N GLY A 86 -0.56 -2.46 -10.95
CA GLY A 86 -1.38 -2.87 -12.10
C GLY A 86 -1.31 -1.86 -13.23
N THR A 87 -1.93 -2.22 -14.35
CA THR A 87 -2.03 -1.39 -15.56
C THR A 87 -3.47 -0.91 -15.73
N HIS A 88 -3.66 0.40 -15.86
CA HIS A 88 -4.98 1.00 -16.04
C HIS A 88 -5.48 0.79 -17.49
N MET A 89 -6.08 -0.36 -17.72
CA MET A 89 -6.63 -0.76 -19.03
C MET A 89 -8.17 -0.79 -19.05
N GLY A 90 -8.81 -0.63 -17.91
CA GLY A 90 -10.26 -0.77 -17.76
C GLY A 90 -10.99 0.57 -17.60
N GLN A 91 -11.99 0.58 -16.74
CA GLN A 91 -12.88 1.71 -16.51
C GLN A 91 -12.15 2.93 -15.94
N ALA A 92 -12.79 4.10 -16.05
CA ALA A 92 -12.34 5.28 -15.33
C ALA A 92 -12.35 5.01 -13.81
N PHE A 93 -11.38 5.58 -13.09
CA PHE A 93 -11.27 5.40 -11.65
C PHE A 93 -11.17 6.74 -10.94
N SER A 94 -12.02 6.98 -9.98
CA SER A 94 -12.20 8.26 -9.29
C SER A 94 -12.02 8.21 -7.77
N ASP A 95 -11.64 7.07 -7.21
CA ASP A 95 -11.47 6.92 -5.76
C ASP A 95 -10.10 7.43 -5.26
N PHE A 96 -9.26 7.98 -6.11
CA PHE A 96 -8.04 8.65 -5.65
C PHE A 96 -8.36 10.00 -5.02
N ARG A 97 -7.83 10.27 -3.85
CA ARG A 97 -8.08 11.52 -3.10
C ARG A 97 -7.62 12.80 -3.81
N ILE A 98 -6.73 12.69 -4.77
CA ILE A 98 -6.16 13.84 -5.49
C ILE A 98 -6.61 13.96 -6.93
N GLY A 99 -7.52 13.12 -7.39
CA GLY A 99 -8.03 13.19 -8.75
C GLY A 99 -8.58 11.89 -9.28
N SER A 100 -8.82 11.86 -10.57
CA SER A 100 -9.37 10.70 -11.28
C SER A 100 -8.55 10.42 -12.54
N ILE A 101 -8.62 9.19 -13.01
CA ILE A 101 -7.98 8.75 -14.24
C ILE A 101 -9.07 8.29 -15.23
N SER A 102 -9.02 8.81 -16.46
CA SER A 102 -9.97 8.45 -17.52
C SER A 102 -9.73 7.03 -18.00
N ALA A 103 -10.78 6.35 -18.46
CA ALA A 103 -10.73 4.95 -18.88
C ALA A 103 -9.57 4.63 -19.83
N ALA A 104 -9.02 3.44 -19.69
CA ALA A 104 -8.00 2.85 -20.55
C ALA A 104 -6.78 3.76 -20.83
N SER A 105 -6.26 4.43 -19.79
CA SER A 105 -5.10 5.33 -19.94
C SER A 105 -3.81 4.61 -20.34
N GLY A 106 -3.72 3.29 -20.18
CA GLY A 106 -2.53 2.49 -20.41
C GLY A 106 -1.41 2.70 -19.39
N ARG A 107 -1.62 3.58 -18.39
CA ARG A 107 -0.60 3.89 -17.39
C ARG A 107 -0.43 2.73 -16.40
N LYS A 108 0.80 2.48 -16.02
CA LYS A 108 1.15 1.40 -15.11
C LYS A 108 1.68 1.98 -13.81
N MET A 109 1.23 1.41 -12.69
CA MET A 109 1.79 1.70 -11.38
C MET A 109 2.46 0.46 -10.79
N LYS A 110 3.58 0.67 -10.09
CA LYS A 110 4.23 -0.31 -9.24
C LYS A 110 4.81 0.43 -8.04
N PHE A 111 4.43 0.01 -6.84
CA PHE A 111 4.85 0.63 -5.59
C PHE A 111 4.80 -0.38 -4.45
N ALA A 112 5.23 0.03 -3.27
CA ALA A 112 5.29 -0.81 -2.09
C ALA A 112 4.67 -0.10 -0.89
N GLY A 113 4.42 -0.87 0.15
CA GLY A 113 3.91 -0.34 1.40
C GLY A 113 4.06 -1.31 2.57
N THR A 114 3.54 -0.86 3.70
CA THR A 114 3.42 -1.65 4.93
C THR A 114 2.01 -1.48 5.45
N THR A 115 1.41 -2.56 5.91
CA THR A 115 0.06 -2.55 6.46
C THR A 115 0.07 -3.13 7.87
N VAL A 116 -0.64 -2.47 8.76
CA VAL A 116 -0.98 -2.96 10.09
C VAL A 116 -2.42 -3.45 10.05
N LEU A 117 -2.65 -4.70 10.39
CA LEU A 117 -3.98 -5.29 10.50
C LEU A 117 -4.27 -5.62 11.95
N ARG A 118 -5.47 -5.28 12.40
CA ARG A 118 -6.00 -5.69 13.70
C ARG A 118 -7.09 -6.74 13.48
N LEU A 119 -7.00 -7.83 14.23
CA LEU A 119 -7.95 -8.93 14.14
C LEU A 119 -8.79 -9.02 15.41
N GLU A 120 -10.04 -9.41 15.22
CA GLU A 120 -10.99 -9.76 16.28
C GLU A 120 -11.51 -11.18 16.03
N ASN A 121 -11.28 -12.08 16.96
CA ASN A 121 -11.69 -13.48 16.85
C ASN A 121 -11.24 -14.14 15.52
N GLY A 122 -9.99 -13.87 15.09
CA GLY A 122 -9.42 -14.40 13.86
C GLY A 122 -9.95 -13.74 12.56
N ARG A 123 -10.73 -12.65 12.66
CA ARG A 123 -11.23 -11.87 11.54
C ARG A 123 -10.60 -10.50 11.51
N ILE A 124 -10.33 -9.98 10.32
CA ILE A 124 -9.76 -8.65 10.11
C ILE A 124 -10.84 -7.61 10.42
N ALA A 125 -10.60 -6.81 11.45
CA ALA A 125 -11.46 -5.71 11.87
C ALA A 125 -10.94 -4.37 11.33
N GLU A 126 -9.62 -4.25 11.16
CA GLU A 126 -9.00 -3.03 10.68
C GLU A 126 -7.79 -3.34 9.82
N GLU A 127 -7.64 -2.59 8.74
CA GLU A 127 -6.50 -2.63 7.83
C GLU A 127 -6.02 -1.22 7.54
N LEU A 128 -4.86 -0.85 8.09
CA LEU A 128 -4.27 0.48 7.96
C LEU A 128 -2.95 0.37 7.20
N GLY A 129 -2.92 0.88 5.98
CA GLY A 129 -1.74 0.89 5.13
C GLY A 129 -0.99 2.22 5.15
N GLN A 130 0.33 2.13 5.00
CA GLN A 130 1.19 3.23 4.58
C GLN A 130 1.88 2.80 3.29
N GLU A 131 1.73 3.61 2.26
CA GLU A 131 2.11 3.26 0.91
C GLU A 131 2.96 4.35 0.26
N ASP A 132 3.78 3.97 -0.70
CA ASP A 132 4.49 4.93 -1.57
C ASP A 132 3.52 5.55 -2.59
N ALA A 133 2.60 6.34 -2.07
CA ALA A 133 1.58 7.03 -2.84
C ALA A 133 2.18 8.00 -3.86
N LEU A 134 3.32 8.64 -3.54
CA LEU A 134 3.99 9.56 -4.44
C LEU A 134 4.41 8.86 -5.74
N SER A 135 5.09 7.72 -5.63
CA SER A 135 5.50 6.93 -6.80
C SER A 135 4.31 6.48 -7.64
N ALA A 136 3.25 5.98 -7.00
CA ALA A 136 2.04 5.56 -7.70
C ALA A 136 1.38 6.72 -8.46
N MET A 137 1.21 7.87 -7.82
CA MET A 137 0.58 9.06 -8.40
C MET A 137 1.37 9.66 -9.55
N LEU A 138 2.72 9.69 -9.45
CA LEU A 138 3.60 10.11 -10.55
C LEU A 138 3.47 9.16 -11.75
N GLN A 139 3.52 7.85 -11.52
CA GLN A 139 3.41 6.83 -12.57
C GLN A 139 2.06 6.89 -13.29
N LEU A 140 0.98 7.14 -12.54
CA LEU A 140 -0.36 7.33 -13.09
C LEU A 140 -0.57 8.72 -13.73
N GLY A 141 0.37 9.65 -13.54
CA GLY A 141 0.32 11.02 -14.08
C GLY A 141 -0.74 11.88 -13.41
N LEU A 142 -1.16 11.54 -12.21
CA LEU A 142 -2.08 12.32 -11.39
C LEU A 142 -1.37 13.53 -10.76
N ILE A 143 -0.07 13.43 -10.57
CA ILE A 143 0.80 14.54 -10.17
C ILE A 143 1.97 14.65 -11.14
N ARG A 144 2.54 15.85 -11.24
CA ARG A 144 3.76 16.12 -11.98
C ARG A 144 4.75 16.80 -11.05
N LEU A 145 6.01 16.41 -11.16
CA LEU A 145 7.07 17.18 -10.50
C LEU A 145 7.21 18.52 -11.22
N PRO A 146 7.40 19.62 -10.48
CA PRO A 146 7.78 20.88 -11.12
C PRO A 146 9.09 20.67 -11.88
N GLU A 147 9.25 21.34 -13.03
CA GLU A 147 10.56 21.44 -13.65
C GLU A 147 11.50 22.09 -12.60
N LEU A 148 12.42 21.29 -12.08
CA LEU A 148 13.43 21.82 -11.19
C LEU A 148 14.34 22.68 -12.07
N GLU A 149 14.23 24.02 -11.96
CA GLU A 149 15.35 24.87 -12.31
C GLU A 149 16.54 24.29 -11.53
N MET A 150 17.60 23.88 -12.26
CA MET A 150 18.82 23.41 -11.65
C MET A 150 19.26 24.49 -10.66
N VAL A 151 18.93 24.31 -9.40
CA VAL A 151 19.51 25.13 -8.34
C VAL A 151 21.00 24.83 -8.44
N GLN A 152 21.77 25.83 -8.91
CA GLN A 152 23.24 25.75 -8.85
C GLN A 152 23.57 25.27 -7.44
N GLU A 153 24.24 24.13 -7.37
CA GLU A 153 24.70 23.58 -6.09
C GLU A 153 25.35 24.74 -5.32
N ARG A 154 24.70 25.19 -4.27
CA ARG A 154 25.40 26.05 -3.32
C ARG A 154 26.58 25.22 -2.81
N PRO A 155 27.83 25.67 -2.95
CA PRO A 155 28.96 24.98 -2.37
C PRO A 155 28.58 24.63 -0.93
N GLY A 156 28.60 23.34 -0.58
CA GLY A 156 28.09 22.85 0.69
C GLY A 156 28.61 23.64 1.84
N GLY A 157 27.76 24.37 2.53
CA GLY A 157 28.11 24.97 3.81
C GLY A 157 28.57 23.87 4.77
N PRO A 158 29.36 24.20 5.80
CA PRO A 158 29.83 23.22 6.76
C PRO A 158 28.64 22.45 7.36
N LEU A 159 28.74 21.12 7.38
CA LEU A 159 27.73 20.28 8.01
C LEU A 159 27.53 20.69 9.47
N PRO A 160 26.29 20.63 9.98
CA PRO A 160 26.03 20.94 11.38
C PRO A 160 26.93 20.12 12.32
N PRO A 161 27.38 20.69 13.46
CA PRO A 161 28.19 19.96 14.43
C PRO A 161 27.53 18.63 14.82
N GLY A 162 28.25 17.53 14.75
CA GLY A 162 27.77 16.18 15.07
C GLY A 162 27.43 15.30 13.87
N TRP A 163 27.20 15.82 12.68
CA TRP A 163 26.88 15.02 11.49
C TRP A 163 28.10 14.26 10.92
N ASN A 164 29.31 14.71 11.22
CA ASN A 164 30.56 14.04 10.78
C ASN A 164 30.78 12.66 11.42
N ASN A 165 30.03 12.31 12.47
CA ASN A 165 30.22 11.05 13.20
C ASN A 165 29.28 9.92 12.72
N MET A 166 28.34 10.21 11.83
CA MET A 166 27.38 9.17 11.35
C MET A 166 27.93 8.27 10.23
N SER A 167 29.08 8.62 9.64
CA SER A 167 29.68 7.89 8.52
C SER A 167 30.86 7.00 8.89
N ARG A 168 31.22 6.86 10.17
CA ARG A 168 32.27 5.91 10.58
C ARG A 168 31.63 4.55 10.92
N PRO A 169 32.04 3.46 10.26
CA PRO A 169 31.71 2.14 10.71
C PRO A 169 32.26 1.89 12.10
N PRO A 170 31.62 1.08 12.96
CA PRO A 170 32.12 0.78 14.28
C PRO A 170 33.49 0.13 14.18
N GLU A 171 34.48 0.67 14.91
CA GLU A 171 35.81 0.07 15.02
C GLU A 171 35.69 -1.34 15.60
N THR A 172 36.05 -2.34 14.81
CA THR A 172 36.18 -3.71 15.28
C THR A 172 37.33 -3.75 16.30
N ARG A 173 36.98 -3.84 17.57
CA ARG A 173 37.94 -4.16 18.61
C ARG A 173 38.52 -5.56 18.35
N ARG A 174 39.84 -5.61 18.18
CA ARG A 174 40.60 -6.86 18.22
C ARG A 174 40.77 -7.35 19.65
#